data_ac1bd96bb2de367b712fee977d99ac60
#
_entry.id   ac1bd96bb2de367b712fee977d99ac60
#
_cell.length_a   1.000
_cell.length_b   1.000
_cell.length_c   1.000
_cell.angle_alpha   90.00
_cell.angle_beta   90.00
_cell.angle_gamma   90.00
#
_symmetry.space_group_name_H-M   'P 1'
#
loop_
_entity.id
_entity.type
_entity.pdbx_description
1 polymer ?
#
loop_
_entity_poly.entity_id
_entity_poly.type
_entity_poly.pdbx_seq_one_letter_code
_entity_poly.pdbx_strand_id
1 'polypeptide(L)'
;MSCAVPEKFLARIRREEPMSRHTSWHVGGPAEVFFTPEDRADLAEVLRGLPAEVPLVWLGLGSNLLVRDGGIRGVVISTRGTLDRLERRSETSVYGESGVACARIARQCIKWGLGPAAFFAGIPGTLGGALAMNAGAFGEETWPHVTEVETIDRRGREHRRPAAEYRVGYRQVDPPAPEEGFLAATLRFETAPAGSESAVRELLERRRATQPIGEWSCGSVFTNPPGDHAARLIEASGLKGAAVGGASVSSKHANFIINHGTASANDIESLIRRVQETVERAHGLRLRPEVRIVGEAR
;
A
#
# COMPACT_ATOMS: atom_id res chain seq x y z
N MET A 1 9.44 -22.44 -14.61
CA MET A 1 10.89 -22.37 -14.34
C MET A 1 11.03 -21.80 -12.92
N SER A 2 11.77 -22.46 -12.02
CA SER A 2 12.01 -21.94 -10.67
C SER A 2 12.88 -20.70 -10.77
N CYS A 3 12.57 -19.67 -9.97
CA CYS A 3 13.36 -18.43 -9.91
C CYS A 3 14.80 -18.76 -9.45
N ALA A 4 15.77 -18.57 -10.33
CA ALA A 4 17.17 -18.83 -10.06
C ALA A 4 17.76 -17.67 -9.24
N VAL A 5 17.63 -17.74 -7.92
CA VAL A 5 18.30 -16.82 -7.00
C VAL A 5 19.73 -17.32 -6.75
N PRO A 6 20.75 -16.47 -6.86
CA PRO A 6 22.13 -16.86 -6.60
C PRO A 6 22.30 -17.53 -5.23
N GLU A 7 23.15 -18.58 -5.17
CA GLU A 7 23.31 -19.45 -4.01
C GLU A 7 23.67 -18.68 -2.71
N LYS A 8 24.46 -17.62 -2.83
CA LYS A 8 24.86 -16.75 -1.69
C LYS A 8 23.68 -16.07 -0.96
N PHE A 9 22.50 -15.98 -1.61
CA PHE A 9 21.31 -15.38 -1.01
C PHE A 9 20.33 -16.40 -0.42
N LEU A 10 20.55 -17.71 -0.63
CA LEU A 10 19.61 -18.76 -0.22
C LEU A 10 19.27 -18.75 1.27
N ALA A 11 20.23 -18.39 2.13
CA ALA A 11 20.02 -18.29 3.58
C ALA A 11 19.13 -17.12 4.01
N ARG A 12 18.90 -16.16 3.13
CA ARG A 12 18.21 -14.88 3.41
C ARG A 12 16.86 -14.76 2.70
N ILE A 13 16.49 -15.76 1.93
CA ILE A 13 15.21 -15.83 1.24
C ILE A 13 14.31 -16.87 1.90
N ARG A 14 13.02 -16.65 1.82
CA ARG A 14 12.00 -17.65 2.12
C ARG A 14 11.36 -18.11 0.81
N ARG A 15 11.31 -19.40 0.58
CA ARG A 15 10.63 -19.99 -0.56
C ARG A 15 9.22 -20.40 -0.17
N GLU A 16 8.30 -20.32 -1.14
CA GLU A 16 6.89 -20.69 -0.95
C GLU A 16 6.27 -19.99 0.29
N GLU A 17 6.66 -18.73 0.51
CA GLU A 17 6.20 -17.96 1.67
C GLU A 17 4.73 -17.57 1.52
N PRO A 18 3.84 -18.00 2.43
CA PRO A 18 2.41 -17.70 2.33
C PRO A 18 2.13 -16.21 2.40
N MET A 19 1.61 -15.62 1.31
CA MET A 19 1.30 -14.20 1.26
C MET A 19 0.15 -13.79 2.18
N SER A 20 -0.66 -14.74 2.64
CA SER A 20 -1.66 -14.52 3.68
C SER A 20 -1.08 -13.96 4.99
N ARG A 21 0.19 -14.18 5.27
CA ARG A 21 0.91 -13.59 6.42
C ARG A 21 1.32 -12.13 6.19
N HIS A 22 1.25 -11.67 4.95
CA HIS A 22 1.80 -10.40 4.51
C HIS A 22 0.77 -9.48 3.84
N THR A 23 -0.51 -9.83 3.90
CA THR A 23 -1.63 -9.00 3.42
C THR A 23 -2.59 -8.70 4.55
N SER A 24 -3.23 -7.54 4.52
CA SER A 24 -4.21 -7.14 5.55
C SER A 24 -5.52 -7.94 5.47
N TRP A 25 -5.81 -8.57 4.35
CA TRP A 25 -6.93 -9.51 4.22
C TRP A 25 -6.62 -10.90 4.75
N HIS A 26 -5.34 -11.20 5.05
CA HIS A 26 -4.89 -12.53 5.47
C HIS A 26 -5.24 -13.64 4.46
N VAL A 27 -5.24 -13.31 3.17
CA VAL A 27 -5.38 -14.26 2.06
C VAL A 27 -4.21 -14.15 1.10
N GLY A 28 -4.07 -15.12 0.22
CA GLY A 28 -3.10 -15.17 -0.85
C GLY A 28 -2.24 -16.41 -0.85
N GLY A 29 -1.99 -16.95 -2.05
CA GLY A 29 -1.07 -18.07 -2.27
C GLY A 29 0.38 -17.71 -1.95
N PRO A 30 1.32 -18.64 -2.19
CA PRO A 30 2.72 -18.45 -1.83
C PRO A 30 3.45 -17.48 -2.77
N ALA A 31 4.41 -16.73 -2.23
CA ALA A 31 5.47 -16.12 -3.03
C ALA A 31 6.54 -17.17 -3.33
N GLU A 32 6.88 -17.36 -4.61
CA GLU A 32 7.94 -18.29 -5.02
C GLU A 32 9.26 -17.99 -4.29
N VAL A 33 9.61 -16.71 -4.22
CA VAL A 33 10.73 -16.19 -3.43
C VAL A 33 10.27 -14.95 -2.68
N PHE A 34 10.52 -14.92 -1.38
CA PHE A 34 10.27 -13.77 -0.52
C PHE A 34 11.59 -13.32 0.11
N PHE A 35 11.94 -12.05 -0.11
CA PHE A 35 13.19 -11.45 0.35
C PHE A 35 12.90 -10.22 1.21
N THR A 36 13.61 -10.11 2.33
CA THR A 36 13.61 -8.92 3.18
C THR A 36 15.06 -8.44 3.29
N PRO A 37 15.42 -7.30 2.68
CA PRO A 37 16.79 -6.80 2.73
C PRO A 37 17.17 -6.37 4.14
N GLU A 38 18.43 -6.54 4.53
CA GLU A 38 18.97 -6.00 5.79
C GLU A 38 19.16 -4.49 5.68
N ASP A 39 19.68 -4.05 4.53
CA ASP A 39 19.93 -2.64 4.20
C ASP A 39 19.86 -2.41 2.68
N ARG A 40 20.21 -1.21 2.24
CA ARG A 40 20.24 -0.83 0.81
C ARG A 40 21.32 -1.55 0.03
N ALA A 41 22.49 -1.78 0.64
CA ALA A 41 23.60 -2.45 -0.03
C ALA A 41 23.24 -3.90 -0.32
N ASP A 42 22.60 -4.56 0.64
CA ASP A 42 22.06 -5.88 0.52
C ASP A 42 20.99 -5.96 -0.58
N LEU A 43 20.03 -5.04 -0.59
CA LEU A 43 19.03 -4.95 -1.65
C LEU A 43 19.66 -4.78 -3.03
N ALA A 44 20.62 -3.87 -3.15
CA ALA A 44 21.33 -3.61 -4.40
C ALA A 44 22.12 -4.83 -4.88
N GLU A 45 22.70 -5.60 -3.96
CA GLU A 45 23.42 -6.82 -4.31
C GLU A 45 22.48 -7.91 -4.83
N VAL A 46 21.33 -8.10 -4.18
CA VAL A 46 20.32 -9.08 -4.64
C VAL A 46 19.80 -8.68 -6.02
N LEU A 47 19.44 -7.42 -6.23
CA LEU A 47 18.93 -6.93 -7.53
C LEU A 47 19.93 -7.16 -8.65
N ARG A 48 21.23 -6.87 -8.42
CA ARG A 48 22.31 -7.15 -9.41
C ARG A 48 22.46 -8.63 -9.75
N GLY A 49 22.13 -9.49 -8.81
CA GLY A 49 22.25 -10.95 -8.99
C GLY A 49 21.04 -11.58 -9.65
N LEU A 50 19.90 -10.90 -9.73
CA LEU A 50 18.68 -11.46 -10.31
C LEU A 50 18.68 -11.30 -11.84
N PRO A 51 18.28 -12.33 -12.62
CA PRO A 51 18.03 -12.21 -14.04
C PRO A 51 16.97 -11.14 -14.35
N ALA A 52 17.13 -10.42 -15.46
CA ALA A 52 16.25 -9.29 -15.81
C ALA A 52 14.78 -9.70 -16.03
N GLU A 53 14.55 -10.92 -16.47
CA GLU A 53 13.22 -11.49 -16.74
C GLU A 53 12.46 -11.93 -15.48
N VAL A 54 13.12 -12.03 -14.33
CA VAL A 54 12.46 -12.43 -13.07
C VAL A 54 11.51 -11.33 -12.61
N PRO A 55 10.20 -11.61 -12.47
CA PRO A 55 9.25 -10.61 -11.99
C PRO A 55 9.59 -10.14 -10.57
N LEU A 56 9.43 -8.85 -10.31
CA LEU A 56 9.60 -8.26 -8.98
C LEU A 56 8.28 -7.67 -8.48
N VAL A 57 7.95 -7.94 -7.22
CA VAL A 57 6.82 -7.32 -6.53
C VAL A 57 7.34 -6.62 -5.27
N TRP A 58 7.19 -5.31 -5.21
CA TRP A 58 7.52 -4.52 -4.03
C TRP A 58 6.39 -4.58 -3.01
N LEU A 59 6.74 -4.87 -1.77
CA LEU A 59 5.79 -5.05 -0.68
C LEU A 59 6.15 -4.15 0.51
N GLY A 60 5.21 -3.30 0.90
CA GLY A 60 5.24 -2.61 2.20
C GLY A 60 4.51 -3.44 3.26
N LEU A 61 3.43 -2.88 3.82
CA LEU A 61 2.57 -3.57 4.80
C LEU A 61 1.59 -4.59 4.16
N GLY A 62 1.39 -4.56 2.85
CA GLY A 62 0.38 -5.38 2.17
C GLY A 62 -1.06 -4.93 2.42
N SER A 63 -1.25 -3.66 2.79
CA SER A 63 -2.56 -3.10 3.16
C SER A 63 -3.44 -2.69 1.98
N ASN A 64 -2.91 -2.75 0.75
CA ASN A 64 -3.66 -2.46 -0.48
C ASN A 64 -3.39 -3.53 -1.55
N LEU A 65 -3.22 -4.79 -1.13
CA LEU A 65 -2.83 -5.88 -2.00
C LEU A 65 -3.74 -7.09 -1.82
N LEU A 66 -4.27 -7.60 -2.92
CA LEU A 66 -4.89 -8.92 -3.03
C LEU A 66 -3.95 -9.82 -3.82
N VAL A 67 -3.40 -10.83 -3.17
CA VAL A 67 -2.60 -11.86 -3.82
C VAL A 67 -3.52 -13.05 -4.13
N ARG A 68 -3.59 -13.45 -5.40
CA ARG A 68 -4.42 -14.58 -5.85
C ARG A 68 -3.92 -15.90 -5.25
N ASP A 69 -4.79 -16.90 -5.19
CA ASP A 69 -4.53 -18.18 -4.53
C ASP A 69 -3.43 -19.02 -5.21
N GLY A 70 -3.11 -18.78 -6.49
CA GLY A 70 -1.97 -19.38 -7.20
C GLY A 70 -0.61 -18.81 -6.78
N GLY A 71 -0.60 -17.67 -6.07
CA GLY A 71 0.62 -17.06 -5.55
C GLY A 71 1.33 -16.13 -6.55
N ILE A 72 2.53 -15.73 -6.20
CA ILE A 72 3.37 -14.78 -6.96
C ILE A 72 4.59 -15.54 -7.50
N ARG A 73 4.77 -15.50 -8.83
CA ARG A 73 6.01 -15.94 -9.47
C ARG A 73 7.07 -14.86 -9.40
N GLY A 74 8.33 -15.27 -9.25
CA GLY A 74 9.47 -14.37 -9.11
C GLY A 74 9.74 -13.96 -7.66
N VAL A 75 10.16 -12.73 -7.43
CA VAL A 75 10.65 -12.27 -6.13
C VAL A 75 9.74 -11.19 -5.55
N VAL A 76 9.25 -11.43 -4.34
CA VAL A 76 8.62 -10.40 -3.51
C VAL A 76 9.69 -9.77 -2.63
N ILE A 77 9.90 -8.46 -2.74
CA ILE A 77 10.84 -7.68 -1.93
C ILE A 77 10.04 -6.91 -0.88
N SER A 78 10.22 -7.25 0.38
CA SER A 78 9.54 -6.60 1.50
C SER A 78 10.46 -5.60 2.20
N THR A 79 10.05 -4.34 2.27
CA THR A 79 10.75 -3.30 3.03
C THR A 79 10.22 -3.13 4.45
N ARG A 80 9.19 -3.90 4.84
CA ARG A 80 8.60 -3.84 6.17
C ARG A 80 9.60 -4.28 7.25
N GLY A 81 9.84 -3.42 8.24
CA GLY A 81 10.76 -3.69 9.35
C GLY A 81 12.24 -3.51 8.98
N THR A 82 12.50 -3.06 7.75
CA THR A 82 13.81 -2.66 7.25
C THR A 82 13.68 -1.34 6.50
N LEU A 83 14.78 -0.70 6.12
CA LEU A 83 14.77 0.62 5.46
C LEU A 83 13.79 1.57 6.18
N ASP A 84 13.93 1.67 7.50
CA ASP A 84 12.96 2.34 8.36
C ASP A 84 13.52 3.59 9.07
N ARG A 85 14.61 4.16 8.57
CA ARG A 85 15.19 5.40 9.08
C ARG A 85 14.24 6.57 8.85
N LEU A 86 14.00 7.37 9.90
CA LEU A 86 13.18 8.58 9.88
C LEU A 86 13.91 9.70 10.61
N GLU A 87 14.20 10.79 9.91
CA GLU A 87 15.04 11.89 10.40
C GLU A 87 14.47 13.25 10.04
N ARG A 88 14.55 14.21 10.96
CA ARG A 88 14.35 15.63 10.66
C ARG A 88 15.65 16.19 10.10
N ARG A 89 15.64 16.69 8.85
CA ARG A 89 16.83 17.24 8.18
C ARG A 89 16.93 18.76 8.28
N SER A 90 15.81 19.45 8.47
CA SER A 90 15.77 20.88 8.67
C SER A 90 14.55 21.28 9.49
N GLU A 91 14.27 22.58 9.59
CA GLU A 91 13.08 23.11 10.26
C GLU A 91 11.77 22.54 9.69
N THR A 92 11.72 22.32 8.38
CA THR A 92 10.50 21.90 7.66
C THR A 92 10.69 20.62 6.84
N SER A 93 11.89 20.01 6.83
CA SER A 93 12.20 18.85 5.99
C SER A 93 12.39 17.59 6.82
N VAL A 94 11.74 16.52 6.38
CA VAL A 94 11.80 15.18 6.97
C VAL A 94 12.21 14.17 5.91
N TYR A 95 13.19 13.37 6.24
CA TYR A 95 13.63 12.23 5.45
C TYR A 95 13.02 10.94 6.03
N GLY A 96 12.46 10.11 5.18
CA GLY A 96 11.94 8.80 5.57
C GLY A 96 12.29 7.73 4.56
N GLU A 97 12.72 6.57 5.04
CA GLU A 97 12.92 5.39 4.18
C GLU A 97 11.58 4.67 3.92
N SER A 98 11.55 3.88 2.85
CA SER A 98 10.33 3.29 2.31
C SER A 98 9.62 2.31 3.26
N GLY A 99 10.33 1.70 4.19
CA GLY A 99 9.79 0.81 5.22
C GLY A 99 9.19 1.53 6.43
N VAL A 100 9.37 2.85 6.56
CA VAL A 100 8.80 3.62 7.67
C VAL A 100 7.29 3.54 7.66
N ALA A 101 6.69 3.12 8.78
CA ALA A 101 5.23 3.11 8.93
C ALA A 101 4.65 4.55 8.87
N CYS A 102 3.60 4.77 8.08
CA CYS A 102 2.96 6.09 7.95
C CYS A 102 2.52 6.66 9.31
N ALA A 103 1.97 5.82 10.20
CA ALA A 103 1.62 6.23 11.55
C ALA A 103 2.83 6.70 12.39
N ARG A 104 4.05 6.21 12.11
CA ARG A 104 5.29 6.69 12.76
C ARG A 104 5.66 8.07 12.22
N ILE A 105 5.50 8.33 10.90
CA ILE A 105 5.70 9.64 10.31
C ILE A 105 4.80 10.67 10.98
N ALA A 106 3.49 10.39 11.07
CA ALA A 106 2.53 11.28 11.72
C ALA A 106 2.95 11.63 13.15
N ARG A 107 3.20 10.62 13.98
CA ARG A 107 3.58 10.81 15.38
C ARG A 107 4.87 11.60 15.55
N GLN A 108 5.86 11.32 14.71
CA GLN A 108 7.16 11.95 14.84
C GLN A 108 7.14 13.40 14.32
N CYS A 109 6.46 13.68 13.21
CA CYS A 109 6.27 15.04 12.71
C CYS A 109 5.55 15.93 13.74
N ILE A 110 4.50 15.42 14.38
CA ILE A 110 3.79 16.15 15.44
C ILE A 110 4.72 16.50 16.60
N LYS A 111 5.56 15.55 17.05
CA LYS A 111 6.56 15.81 18.10
C LYS A 111 7.60 16.85 17.66
N TRP A 112 7.88 16.95 16.39
CA TRP A 112 8.76 17.97 15.82
C TRP A 112 8.07 19.32 15.55
N GLY A 113 6.76 19.43 15.81
CA GLY A 113 5.97 20.63 15.53
C GLY A 113 5.80 20.85 14.01
N LEU A 114 5.61 19.80 13.23
CA LEU A 114 5.47 19.83 11.79
C LEU A 114 4.08 19.39 11.33
N GLY A 115 3.51 20.10 10.36
CA GLY A 115 2.21 19.77 9.77
C GLY A 115 2.01 20.34 8.35
N PRO A 116 0.94 19.91 7.67
CA PRO A 116 -0.01 18.87 8.05
C PRO A 116 0.60 17.48 7.86
N ALA A 117 0.83 16.73 8.91
CA ALA A 117 1.36 15.35 8.85
C ALA A 117 0.42 14.34 9.54
N ALA A 118 -0.63 14.83 10.21
CA ALA A 118 -1.61 14.02 10.93
C ALA A 118 -2.31 12.98 10.03
N PHE A 119 -2.50 13.29 8.75
CA PHE A 119 -3.15 12.41 7.79
C PHE A 119 -2.42 11.06 7.59
N PHE A 120 -1.10 11.04 7.75
CA PHE A 120 -0.34 9.78 7.69
C PHE A 120 -0.79 8.76 8.74
N ALA A 121 -1.37 9.19 9.88
CA ALA A 121 -1.95 8.29 10.87
C ALA A 121 -3.18 7.53 10.31
N GLY A 122 -3.83 8.10 9.31
CA GLY A 122 -4.94 7.47 8.59
C GLY A 122 -4.53 6.50 7.47
N ILE A 123 -3.25 6.38 7.14
CA ILE A 123 -2.75 5.50 6.08
C ILE A 123 -2.20 4.21 6.71
N PRO A 124 -2.88 3.06 6.57
CA PRO A 124 -2.39 1.78 7.07
C PRO A 124 -1.33 1.22 6.12
N GLY A 125 -0.09 1.70 6.21
CA GLY A 125 0.96 1.30 5.29
C GLY A 125 2.34 1.83 5.66
N THR A 126 3.28 1.61 4.76
CA THR A 126 4.62 2.20 4.82
C THR A 126 4.75 3.36 3.85
N LEU A 127 5.76 4.20 4.02
CA LEU A 127 6.04 5.32 3.13
C LEU A 127 6.18 4.88 1.66
N GLY A 128 6.89 3.77 1.39
CA GLY A 128 7.02 3.24 0.03
C GLY A 128 5.68 2.87 -0.60
N GLY A 129 4.78 2.27 0.19
CA GLY A 129 3.40 2.02 -0.26
C GLY A 129 2.59 3.30 -0.49
N ALA A 130 2.77 4.30 0.37
CA ALA A 130 2.11 5.60 0.23
C ALA A 130 2.60 6.36 -1.02
N LEU A 131 3.90 6.31 -1.32
CA LEU A 131 4.48 6.86 -2.54
C LEU A 131 3.94 6.15 -3.79
N ALA A 132 3.86 4.81 -3.78
CA ALA A 132 3.49 4.02 -4.95
C ALA A 132 2.05 4.26 -5.46
N MET A 133 1.17 4.83 -4.65
CA MET A 133 -0.23 5.06 -5.01
C MET A 133 -0.78 6.44 -4.64
N ASN A 134 0.07 7.38 -4.24
CA ASN A 134 -0.35 8.66 -3.69
C ASN A 134 -1.40 8.46 -2.59
N ALA A 135 -1.07 7.62 -1.59
CA ALA A 135 -2.00 7.35 -0.50
C ALA A 135 -2.33 8.63 0.27
N GLY A 136 -3.57 8.72 0.72
CA GLY A 136 -4.04 9.88 1.49
C GLY A 136 -5.17 9.51 2.44
N ALA A 137 -5.41 10.40 3.38
CA ALA A 137 -6.50 10.31 4.33
C ALA A 137 -6.91 11.71 4.80
N PHE A 138 -8.18 11.87 5.21
CA PHE A 138 -8.69 13.12 5.80
C PHE A 138 -8.56 14.36 4.90
N GLY A 139 -8.60 14.17 3.58
CA GLY A 139 -8.49 15.24 2.58
C GLY A 139 -7.06 15.58 2.14
N GLU A 140 -6.05 14.96 2.74
CA GLU A 140 -4.63 15.13 2.37
C GLU A 140 -4.09 13.92 1.63
N GLU A 141 -3.03 14.11 0.85
CA GLU A 141 -2.34 13.08 0.07
C GLU A 141 -0.82 13.16 0.29
N THR A 142 -0.10 12.08 -0.04
CA THR A 142 1.35 11.97 0.22
C THR A 142 2.18 12.88 -0.68
N TRP A 143 1.94 12.88 -2.00
CA TRP A 143 2.81 13.53 -2.97
C TRP A 143 2.87 15.06 -2.92
N PRO A 144 1.84 15.81 -2.50
CA PRO A 144 1.96 17.26 -2.28
C PRO A 144 3.07 17.64 -1.29
N HIS A 145 3.47 16.72 -0.43
CA HIS A 145 4.54 16.93 0.55
C HIS A 145 5.90 16.40 0.09
N VAL A 146 5.99 15.65 -1.02
CA VAL A 146 7.24 15.07 -1.51
C VAL A 146 8.02 16.12 -2.29
N THR A 147 9.31 16.30 -1.96
CA THR A 147 10.23 17.15 -2.71
C THR A 147 11.17 16.33 -3.60
N GLU A 148 11.60 15.19 -3.11
CA GLU A 148 12.52 14.27 -3.77
C GLU A 148 12.26 12.86 -3.30
N VAL A 149 12.46 11.87 -4.17
CA VAL A 149 12.51 10.46 -3.80
C VAL A 149 13.87 9.85 -4.17
N GLU A 150 14.26 8.84 -3.40
CA GLU A 150 15.36 7.95 -3.73
C GLU A 150 14.76 6.63 -4.19
N THR A 151 15.22 6.13 -5.32
CA THR A 151 14.76 4.88 -5.93
C THR A 151 15.92 3.95 -6.25
N ILE A 152 15.64 2.70 -6.54
CA ILE A 152 16.61 1.71 -6.97
C ILE A 152 16.10 0.98 -8.20
N ASP A 153 16.96 0.84 -9.22
CA ASP A 153 16.65 0.11 -10.44
C ASP A 153 16.96 -1.40 -10.31
N ARG A 154 16.56 -2.17 -11.32
CA ARG A 154 16.82 -3.62 -11.37
C ARG A 154 18.31 -4.00 -11.40
N ARG A 155 19.20 -3.06 -11.71
CA ARG A 155 20.64 -3.24 -11.69
C ARG A 155 21.26 -2.89 -10.34
N GLY A 156 20.43 -2.59 -9.33
CA GLY A 156 20.86 -2.20 -7.99
C GLY A 156 21.55 -0.84 -7.95
N ARG A 157 21.22 0.08 -8.88
CA ARG A 157 21.70 1.45 -8.88
C ARG A 157 20.67 2.35 -8.26
N GLU A 158 21.12 3.16 -7.31
CA GLU A 158 20.28 4.17 -6.67
C GLU A 158 20.19 5.43 -7.53
N HIS A 159 19.01 6.03 -7.57
CA HIS A 159 18.72 7.27 -8.27
C HIS A 159 18.06 8.25 -7.31
N ARG A 160 18.32 9.55 -7.51
CA ARG A 160 17.59 10.64 -6.88
C ARG A 160 16.73 11.31 -7.94
N ARG A 161 15.45 11.46 -7.62
CA ARG A 161 14.46 11.98 -8.53
C ARG A 161 13.64 13.08 -7.87
N PRO A 162 13.69 14.32 -8.40
CA PRO A 162 12.76 15.36 -7.99
C PRO A 162 11.30 14.92 -8.15
N ALA A 163 10.43 15.35 -7.24
CA ALA A 163 9.01 15.03 -7.31
C ALA A 163 8.37 15.45 -8.65
N ALA A 164 8.87 16.51 -9.27
CA ALA A 164 8.39 17.02 -10.54
C ALA A 164 8.58 16.07 -11.75
N GLU A 165 9.42 15.03 -11.63
CA GLU A 165 9.56 14.00 -12.67
C GLU A 165 8.37 13.02 -12.71
N TYR A 166 7.54 13.01 -11.67
CA TYR A 166 6.40 12.10 -11.53
C TYR A 166 5.10 12.77 -11.97
N ARG A 167 4.26 12.02 -12.67
CA ARG A 167 2.86 12.42 -12.89
C ARG A 167 2.01 11.85 -11.78
N VAL A 168 1.42 12.73 -10.98
CA VAL A 168 0.69 12.35 -9.78
C VAL A 168 -0.77 12.76 -9.92
N GLY A 169 -1.65 11.83 -9.61
CA GLY A 169 -3.10 12.05 -9.54
C GLY A 169 -3.72 11.34 -8.34
N TYR A 170 -5.03 11.42 -8.23
CA TYR A 170 -5.78 10.74 -7.17
C TYR A 170 -5.58 9.22 -7.27
N ARG A 171 -4.91 8.63 -6.28
CA ARG A 171 -4.56 7.20 -6.21
C ARG A 171 -3.77 6.71 -7.43
N GLN A 172 -3.01 7.59 -8.05
CA GLN A 172 -2.20 7.27 -9.22
C GLN A 172 -0.85 7.97 -9.16
N VAL A 173 0.21 7.23 -9.48
CA VAL A 173 1.57 7.74 -9.62
C VAL A 173 2.18 7.07 -10.84
N ASP A 174 2.55 7.89 -11.84
CA ASP A 174 3.24 7.43 -13.03
C ASP A 174 4.73 7.82 -12.90
N PRO A 175 5.63 6.87 -12.63
CA PRO A 175 7.05 7.13 -12.46
C PRO A 175 7.74 7.37 -13.81
N PRO A 176 8.87 8.12 -13.83
CA PRO A 176 9.67 8.29 -15.03
C PRO A 176 10.36 6.99 -15.48
N ALA A 177 10.55 6.05 -14.54
CA ALA A 177 11.11 4.72 -14.80
C ALA A 177 10.28 3.65 -14.06
N PRO A 178 9.47 2.84 -14.79
CA PRO A 178 8.45 1.98 -14.19
C PRO A 178 8.97 0.79 -13.37
N GLU A 179 10.24 0.42 -13.55
CA GLU A 179 10.85 -0.74 -12.86
C GLU A 179 11.64 -0.36 -11.59
N GLU A 180 11.58 0.91 -11.19
CA GLU A 180 12.26 1.36 -9.97
C GLU A 180 11.42 1.15 -8.73
N GLY A 181 12.06 0.67 -7.64
CA GLY A 181 11.48 0.62 -6.31
C GLY A 181 11.83 1.85 -5.49
N PHE A 182 10.91 2.32 -4.63
CA PHE A 182 11.19 3.42 -3.72
C PHE A 182 12.07 2.96 -2.56
N LEU A 183 13.16 3.71 -2.32
CA LEU A 183 14.04 3.55 -1.16
C LEU A 183 13.70 4.52 -0.03
N ALA A 184 13.45 5.79 -0.38
CA ALA A 184 13.17 6.86 0.57
C ALA A 184 12.46 8.04 -0.10
N ALA A 185 11.96 8.96 0.72
CA ALA A 185 11.52 10.28 0.28
C ALA A 185 11.98 11.38 1.24
N THR A 186 12.19 12.57 0.69
CA THR A 186 12.27 13.82 1.44
C THR A 186 10.92 14.51 1.37
N LEU A 187 10.31 14.71 2.54
CA LEU A 187 9.02 15.34 2.72
C LEU A 187 9.22 16.77 3.25
N ARG A 188 8.39 17.70 2.79
CA ARG A 188 8.34 19.07 3.30
C ARG A 188 7.02 19.30 3.99
N PHE A 189 7.09 19.89 5.17
CA PHE A 189 5.96 20.30 5.99
C PHE A 189 6.11 21.76 6.39
N GLU A 190 5.11 22.31 7.03
CA GLU A 190 5.16 23.62 7.65
C GLU A 190 5.35 23.48 9.16
N THR A 191 5.75 24.55 9.83
CA THR A 191 5.73 24.61 11.30
C THR A 191 4.26 24.62 11.76
N ALA A 192 3.88 23.63 12.56
CA ALA A 192 2.52 23.48 13.05
C ALA A 192 2.37 24.09 14.46
N PRO A 193 1.21 24.67 14.79
CA PRO A 193 0.93 25.11 16.16
C PRO A 193 1.02 23.94 17.15
N ALA A 194 1.35 24.24 18.41
CA ALA A 194 1.25 23.28 19.50
C ALA A 194 -0.20 22.76 19.64
N GLY A 195 -0.36 21.46 19.96
CA GLY A 195 -1.70 20.86 20.15
C GLY A 195 -2.20 19.96 19.03
N SER A 196 -1.40 19.73 17.98
CA SER A 196 -1.77 18.82 16.89
C SER A 196 -1.94 17.34 17.28
N GLU A 197 -1.59 16.93 18.52
CA GLU A 197 -1.83 15.57 19.01
C GLU A 197 -3.31 15.26 19.24
N SER A 198 -4.11 16.25 19.73
CA SER A 198 -5.55 16.09 19.88
C SER A 198 -6.24 15.90 18.55
N ALA A 199 -5.80 16.63 17.51
CA ALA A 199 -6.33 16.52 16.15
C ALA A 199 -6.17 15.10 15.58
N VAL A 200 -5.02 14.45 15.81
CA VAL A 200 -4.84 13.04 15.38
C VAL A 200 -5.81 12.11 16.09
N ARG A 201 -6.00 12.28 17.39
CA ARG A 201 -6.93 11.46 18.18
C ARG A 201 -8.35 11.58 17.63
N GLU A 202 -8.82 12.80 17.40
CA GLU A 202 -10.15 13.07 16.83
C GLU A 202 -10.31 12.45 15.43
N LEU A 203 -9.30 12.59 14.56
CA LEU A 203 -9.30 11.98 13.24
C LEU A 203 -9.39 10.45 13.31
N LEU A 204 -8.64 9.81 14.20
CA LEU A 204 -8.68 8.35 14.39
C LEU A 204 -9.99 7.88 15.03
N GLU A 205 -10.57 8.63 15.97
CA GLU A 205 -11.89 8.35 16.52
C GLU A 205 -12.99 8.43 15.47
N ARG A 206 -12.99 9.49 14.66
CA ARG A 206 -13.92 9.63 13.51
C ARG A 206 -13.77 8.46 12.53
N ARG A 207 -12.53 8.04 12.27
CA ARG A 207 -12.28 6.88 11.39
C ARG A 207 -12.82 5.59 12.01
N ARG A 208 -12.61 5.36 13.31
CA ARG A 208 -13.17 4.20 14.02
C ARG A 208 -14.70 4.19 14.01
N ALA A 209 -15.33 5.36 14.10
CA ALA A 209 -16.78 5.47 14.04
C ALA A 209 -17.35 5.06 12.67
N THR A 210 -16.66 5.36 11.56
CA THR A 210 -17.16 5.22 10.19
C THR A 210 -16.62 4.01 9.43
N GLN A 211 -15.49 3.42 9.83
CA GLN A 211 -14.82 2.33 9.12
C GLN A 211 -14.69 1.08 10.01
N PRO A 212 -14.65 -0.13 9.44
CA PRO A 212 -14.51 -1.40 10.15
C PRO A 212 -13.06 -1.63 10.57
N ILE A 213 -12.54 -0.77 11.47
CA ILE A 213 -11.16 -0.86 11.97
C ILE A 213 -11.04 -2.10 12.86
N GLY A 214 -9.99 -2.89 12.62
CA GLY A 214 -9.74 -4.15 13.33
C GLY A 214 -10.25 -5.39 12.59
N GLU A 215 -11.08 -5.21 11.57
CA GLU A 215 -11.49 -6.31 10.69
C GLU A 215 -10.42 -6.58 9.61
N TRP A 216 -10.31 -7.83 9.16
CA TRP A 216 -9.41 -8.21 8.07
C TRP A 216 -9.88 -7.64 6.74
N SER A 217 -9.31 -6.50 6.37
CA SER A 217 -9.64 -5.75 5.17
C SER A 217 -8.44 -4.96 4.66
N CYS A 218 -8.49 -4.49 3.42
CA CYS A 218 -7.45 -3.64 2.83
C CYS A 218 -7.86 -2.16 2.71
N GLY A 219 -8.78 -1.69 3.55
CA GLY A 219 -9.31 -0.34 3.40
C GLY A 219 -10.35 -0.24 2.29
N SER A 220 -10.41 0.90 1.62
CA SER A 220 -11.31 1.12 0.48
C SER A 220 -10.90 0.25 -0.71
N VAL A 221 -11.85 -0.51 -1.24
CA VAL A 221 -11.62 -1.43 -2.37
C VAL A 221 -11.63 -0.71 -3.72
N PHE A 222 -12.44 0.34 -3.83
CA PHE A 222 -12.60 1.12 -5.06
C PHE A 222 -12.26 2.59 -4.85
N THR A 223 -11.71 3.21 -5.89
CA THR A 223 -11.54 4.67 -5.95
C THR A 223 -12.90 5.37 -6.07
N ASN A 224 -13.00 6.58 -5.56
CA ASN A 224 -14.19 7.39 -5.79
C ASN A 224 -14.22 7.86 -7.24
N PRO A 225 -15.35 7.70 -7.94
CA PRO A 225 -15.53 8.26 -9.27
C PRO A 225 -15.67 9.79 -9.21
N PRO A 226 -15.43 10.51 -10.33
CA PRO A 226 -15.64 11.95 -10.38
C PRO A 226 -17.06 12.36 -9.95
N GLY A 227 -17.15 13.25 -8.98
CA GLY A 227 -18.42 13.80 -8.49
C GLY A 227 -19.26 12.89 -7.59
N ASP A 228 -18.77 11.68 -7.23
CA ASP A 228 -19.50 10.75 -6.38
C ASP A 228 -18.56 9.92 -5.47
N HIS A 229 -19.16 9.09 -4.60
CA HIS A 229 -18.46 8.22 -3.69
C HIS A 229 -18.77 6.74 -3.98
N ALA A 230 -17.74 5.91 -4.12
CA ALA A 230 -17.90 4.48 -4.35
C ALA A 230 -18.76 3.82 -3.24
N ALA A 231 -18.54 4.20 -1.98
CA ALA A 231 -19.33 3.67 -0.86
C ALA A 231 -20.83 3.96 -1.01
N ARG A 232 -21.21 5.19 -1.44
CA ARG A 232 -22.61 5.58 -1.67
C ARG A 232 -23.24 4.74 -2.79
N LEU A 233 -22.53 4.57 -3.90
CA LEU A 233 -23.03 3.79 -5.04
C LEU A 233 -23.22 2.31 -4.69
N ILE A 234 -22.28 1.71 -3.93
CA ILE A 234 -22.36 0.32 -3.46
C ILE A 234 -23.54 0.16 -2.50
N GLU A 235 -23.73 1.10 -1.57
CA GLU A 235 -24.85 1.09 -0.62
C GLU A 235 -26.21 1.28 -1.33
N ALA A 236 -26.30 2.23 -2.26
CA ALA A 236 -27.51 2.46 -3.07
C ALA A 236 -27.85 1.26 -3.96
N SER A 237 -26.89 0.42 -4.31
CA SER A 237 -27.08 -0.84 -5.03
C SER A 237 -27.51 -2.02 -4.13
N GLY A 238 -27.73 -1.79 -2.83
CA GLY A 238 -28.17 -2.81 -1.88
C GLY A 238 -27.11 -3.87 -1.55
N LEU A 239 -25.82 -3.54 -1.69
CA LEU A 239 -24.73 -4.52 -1.59
C LEU A 239 -24.12 -4.64 -0.19
N LYS A 240 -24.52 -3.83 0.80
CA LYS A 240 -24.06 -4.03 2.19
C LYS A 240 -24.45 -5.45 2.67
N GLY A 241 -23.48 -6.17 3.22
CA GLY A 241 -23.65 -7.55 3.67
C GLY A 241 -23.64 -8.60 2.55
N ALA A 242 -23.57 -8.20 1.26
CA ALA A 242 -23.42 -9.16 0.17
C ALA A 242 -22.15 -9.99 0.37
N ALA A 243 -22.26 -11.31 0.23
CA ALA A 243 -21.17 -12.23 0.54
C ALA A 243 -20.86 -13.18 -0.63
N VAL A 244 -19.59 -13.62 -0.68
CA VAL A 244 -19.10 -14.71 -1.52
C VAL A 244 -18.11 -15.51 -0.67
N GLY A 245 -18.36 -16.81 -0.50
CA GLY A 245 -17.57 -17.65 0.40
C GLY A 245 -17.42 -17.04 1.80
N GLY A 246 -16.18 -16.91 2.26
CA GLY A 246 -15.86 -16.30 3.57
C GLY A 246 -15.70 -14.77 3.56
N ALA A 247 -16.00 -14.07 2.45
CA ALA A 247 -15.86 -12.63 2.31
C ALA A 247 -17.22 -11.93 2.23
N SER A 248 -17.35 -10.72 2.80
CA SER A 248 -18.56 -9.90 2.64
C SER A 248 -18.26 -8.41 2.51
N VAL A 249 -19.18 -7.68 1.86
CA VAL A 249 -19.20 -6.21 1.90
C VAL A 249 -19.58 -5.77 3.31
N SER A 250 -18.76 -4.89 3.90
CA SER A 250 -19.01 -4.41 5.26
C SER A 250 -20.36 -3.70 5.39
N SER A 251 -21.09 -4.04 6.44
CA SER A 251 -22.32 -3.33 6.82
C SER A 251 -22.03 -1.91 7.34
N LYS A 252 -20.84 -1.68 7.88
CA LYS A 252 -20.42 -0.39 8.44
C LYS A 252 -20.00 0.61 7.34
N HIS A 253 -19.22 0.15 6.35
CA HIS A 253 -18.74 0.99 5.26
C HIS A 253 -18.72 0.20 3.95
N ALA A 254 -19.61 0.52 3.03
CA ALA A 254 -19.88 -0.28 1.84
C ALA A 254 -18.69 -0.44 0.88
N ASN A 255 -17.67 0.45 0.93
CA ASN A 255 -16.45 0.33 0.12
C ASN A 255 -15.36 -0.54 0.79
N PHE A 256 -15.72 -1.37 1.78
CA PHE A 256 -14.83 -2.32 2.43
C PHE A 256 -15.34 -3.75 2.24
N ILE A 257 -14.42 -4.65 1.95
CA ILE A 257 -14.67 -6.09 1.94
C ILE A 257 -13.92 -6.70 3.12
N ILE A 258 -14.64 -7.50 3.92
CA ILE A 258 -14.14 -8.14 5.13
C ILE A 258 -13.93 -9.63 4.86
N ASN A 259 -12.77 -10.16 5.24
CA ASN A 259 -12.55 -11.58 5.36
C ASN A 259 -12.94 -12.04 6.78
N HIS A 260 -13.88 -12.97 6.89
CA HIS A 260 -14.34 -13.54 8.16
C HIS A 260 -13.48 -14.72 8.65
N GLY A 261 -12.25 -14.85 8.15
CA GLY A 261 -11.29 -15.87 8.57
C GLY A 261 -11.28 -17.13 7.69
N THR A 262 -12.21 -17.27 6.76
CA THR A 262 -12.34 -18.44 5.88
C THR A 262 -12.35 -18.09 4.39
N ALA A 263 -12.21 -16.80 4.03
CA ALA A 263 -12.21 -16.39 2.62
C ALA A 263 -10.92 -16.84 1.91
N SER A 264 -11.07 -17.25 0.66
CA SER A 264 -9.99 -17.32 -0.32
C SER A 264 -9.77 -15.98 -1.02
N ALA A 265 -8.65 -15.80 -1.70
CA ALA A 265 -8.46 -14.62 -2.54
C ALA A 265 -9.46 -14.58 -3.70
N ASN A 266 -9.85 -15.74 -4.22
CA ASN A 266 -10.87 -15.86 -5.24
C ASN A 266 -12.26 -15.41 -4.76
N ASP A 267 -12.63 -15.64 -3.51
CA ASP A 267 -13.89 -15.16 -2.92
C ASP A 267 -13.92 -13.63 -2.93
N ILE A 268 -12.82 -12.99 -2.48
CA ILE A 268 -12.70 -11.54 -2.45
C ILE A 268 -12.71 -10.96 -3.88
N GLU A 269 -11.95 -11.54 -4.81
CA GLU A 269 -11.91 -11.08 -6.21
C GLU A 269 -13.27 -11.26 -6.89
N SER A 270 -13.99 -12.33 -6.60
CA SER A 270 -15.33 -12.58 -7.11
C SER A 270 -16.36 -11.58 -6.54
N LEU A 271 -16.21 -11.23 -5.26
CA LEU A 271 -17.05 -10.20 -4.64
C LEU A 271 -16.75 -8.81 -5.22
N ILE A 272 -15.48 -8.47 -5.49
CA ILE A 272 -15.11 -7.23 -6.20
C ILE A 272 -15.79 -7.16 -7.56
N ARG A 273 -15.74 -8.22 -8.36
CA ARG A 273 -16.39 -8.29 -9.68
C ARG A 273 -17.92 -8.15 -9.57
N ARG A 274 -18.54 -8.84 -8.62
CA ARG A 274 -19.98 -8.74 -8.37
C ARG A 274 -20.40 -7.30 -8.00
N VAL A 275 -19.61 -6.62 -7.17
CA VAL A 275 -19.86 -5.20 -6.83
C VAL A 275 -19.77 -4.33 -8.08
N GLN A 276 -18.70 -4.47 -8.89
CA GLN A 276 -18.54 -3.72 -10.13
C GLN A 276 -19.75 -3.91 -11.08
N GLU A 277 -20.12 -5.14 -11.36
CA GLU A 277 -21.23 -5.47 -12.28
C GLU A 277 -22.58 -4.97 -11.77
N THR A 278 -22.82 -5.02 -10.47
CA THR A 278 -24.10 -4.58 -9.89
C THR A 278 -24.20 -3.06 -9.89
N VAL A 279 -23.11 -2.35 -9.52
CA VAL A 279 -23.08 -0.88 -9.58
C VAL A 279 -23.17 -0.40 -11.03
N GLU A 280 -22.48 -1.03 -11.97
CA GLU A 280 -22.53 -0.69 -13.39
C GLU A 280 -23.94 -0.84 -13.96
N ARG A 281 -24.66 -1.92 -13.64
CA ARG A 281 -26.06 -2.12 -14.05
C ARG A 281 -27.02 -1.09 -13.44
N ALA A 282 -26.79 -0.71 -12.17
CA ALA A 282 -27.69 0.20 -11.46
C ALA A 282 -27.45 1.68 -11.79
N HIS A 283 -26.21 2.06 -12.08
CA HIS A 283 -25.80 3.47 -12.18
C HIS A 283 -25.11 3.82 -13.51
N GLY A 284 -24.88 2.85 -14.41
CA GLY A 284 -24.18 3.08 -15.69
C GLY A 284 -22.69 3.41 -15.55
N LEU A 285 -22.11 3.17 -14.37
CA LEU A 285 -20.72 3.51 -14.05
C LEU A 285 -20.00 2.30 -13.46
N ARG A 286 -18.86 1.92 -14.07
CA ARG A 286 -18.03 0.84 -13.57
C ARG A 286 -17.01 1.36 -12.55
N LEU A 287 -17.08 0.88 -11.31
CA LEU A 287 -16.11 1.25 -10.27
C LEU A 287 -14.71 0.73 -10.61
N ARG A 288 -13.70 1.57 -10.41
CA ARG A 288 -12.29 1.21 -10.59
C ARG A 288 -11.73 0.68 -9.26
N PRO A 289 -11.14 -0.53 -9.20
CA PRO A 289 -10.46 -0.99 -8.00
C PRO A 289 -9.30 -0.07 -7.63
N GLU A 290 -9.20 0.27 -6.34
CA GLU A 290 -8.03 0.91 -5.73
C GLU A 290 -7.01 -0.15 -5.33
N VAL A 291 -7.51 -1.30 -4.88
CA VAL A 291 -6.69 -2.44 -4.50
C VAL A 291 -5.94 -3.01 -5.69
N ARG A 292 -4.66 -3.34 -5.49
CA ARG A 292 -3.83 -4.03 -6.48
C ARG A 292 -4.04 -5.53 -6.38
N ILE A 293 -4.46 -6.15 -7.48
CA ILE A 293 -4.64 -7.61 -7.58
C ILE A 293 -3.42 -8.16 -8.34
N VAL A 294 -2.69 -9.07 -7.72
CA VAL A 294 -1.46 -9.65 -8.28
C VAL A 294 -1.45 -11.18 -8.12
N GLY A 295 -0.55 -11.82 -8.86
CA GLY A 295 -0.38 -13.26 -8.78
C GLY A 295 -1.27 -14.04 -9.74
N GLU A 296 -1.11 -15.36 -9.72
CA GLU A 296 -1.79 -16.29 -10.61
C GLU A 296 -3.09 -16.80 -9.98
N ALA A 297 -4.12 -16.99 -10.79
CA ALA A 297 -5.31 -17.74 -10.38
C ALA A 297 -4.94 -19.23 -10.18
N ARG A 298 -5.65 -19.92 -9.30
CA ARG A 298 -5.58 -21.39 -9.21
C ARG A 298 -6.49 -22.02 -10.22
#